data_94931bc657abd7e2639ff579c6b8d523
#
_entry.id   94931bc657abd7e2639ff579c6b8d523
#
_cell.length_a   1.000
_cell.length_b   1.000
_cell.length_c   1.000
_cell.angle_alpha   90.00
_cell.angle_beta   90.00
_cell.angle_gamma   90.00
#
_symmetry.space_group_name_H-M   'P 1'
#
loop_
_entity.id
_entity.type
_entity.pdbx_description
1 polymer ?
#
loop_
_entity_poly.entity_id
_entity_poly.type
_entity_poly.pdbx_seq_one_letter_code
_entity_poly.pdbx_strand_id
1 'polypeptide(L)'
;MSLMEHTEERQVNPVDVVERVAALNEWAFERADDDEITISITGRWTGYQVAFTWMDDIEALHLACAFDLKVPERRHAEVLALISHVNEQLWLGHFDLWSQDGVVMFRHALILAGGVEASRRQCEALLDAAIDACERYYQAFQFVVWAGTSAREAIDAALFETSGEA
;
A
#
# COMPACT_ATOMS: atom_id res chain seq x y z
N MET A 1 20.50 8.26 -27.64
CA MET A 1 20.29 9.69 -27.36
C MET A 1 20.41 9.88 -25.87
N SER A 2 21.51 10.48 -25.42
CA SER A 2 21.71 10.77 -24.03
C SER A 2 20.86 11.99 -23.67
N LEU A 3 19.77 11.77 -22.96
CA LEU A 3 19.13 12.84 -22.23
C LEU A 3 20.14 13.29 -21.18
N MET A 4 20.60 14.53 -21.25
CA MET A 4 21.40 15.10 -20.18
C MET A 4 20.54 15.03 -18.92
N GLU A 5 20.90 14.10 -18.04
CA GLU A 5 20.37 14.08 -16.70
C GLU A 5 20.90 15.33 -15.99
N HIS A 6 20.07 16.37 -15.98
CA HIS A 6 20.22 17.38 -14.95
C HIS A 6 19.71 16.74 -13.67
N THR A 7 20.63 16.15 -12.93
CA THR A 7 20.39 15.81 -11.54
C THR A 7 20.27 17.12 -10.78
N GLU A 8 19.08 17.71 -10.76
CA GLU A 8 18.78 18.71 -9.76
C GLU A 8 18.80 17.96 -8.41
N GLU A 9 19.76 18.30 -7.57
CA GLU A 9 19.84 17.74 -6.22
C GLU A 9 18.55 18.10 -5.48
N ARG A 10 17.79 17.08 -5.11
CA ARG A 10 16.59 17.23 -4.30
C ARG A 10 16.99 17.71 -2.91
N GLN A 11 16.46 18.85 -2.49
CA GLN A 11 16.83 19.47 -1.21
C GLN A 11 16.21 18.75 -0.01
N VAL A 12 15.03 18.16 -0.18
CA VAL A 12 14.30 17.46 0.87
C VAL A 12 14.05 16.03 0.47
N ASN A 13 14.47 15.09 1.29
CA ASN A 13 14.14 13.67 1.09
C ASN A 13 12.63 13.49 1.27
N PRO A 14 11.91 12.87 0.32
CA PRO A 14 10.47 12.62 0.46
C PRO A 14 10.09 11.86 1.74
N VAL A 15 10.97 11.02 2.26
CA VAL A 15 10.74 10.30 3.51
C VAL A 15 10.68 11.25 4.72
N ASP A 16 11.38 12.38 4.68
CA ASP A 16 11.26 13.43 5.72
C ASP A 16 9.86 14.05 5.73
N VAL A 17 9.24 14.20 4.56
CA VAL A 17 7.86 14.68 4.45
C VAL A 17 6.88 13.66 5.06
N VAL A 18 7.09 12.39 4.77
CA VAL A 18 6.28 11.29 5.35
C VAL A 18 6.42 11.26 6.87
N GLU A 19 7.62 11.42 7.40
CA GLU A 19 7.87 11.48 8.85
C GLU A 19 7.09 12.63 9.51
N ARG A 20 7.05 13.81 8.88
CA ARG A 20 6.23 14.93 9.37
C ARG A 20 4.75 14.62 9.38
N VAL A 21 4.24 13.94 8.35
CA VAL A 21 2.84 13.49 8.30
C VAL A 21 2.54 12.56 9.46
N ALA A 22 3.41 11.59 9.73
CA ALA A 22 3.25 10.67 10.85
C ALA A 22 3.26 11.39 12.20
N ALA A 23 4.20 12.32 12.39
CA ALA A 23 4.31 13.12 13.63
C ALA A 23 3.08 14.00 13.86
N LEU A 24 2.58 14.66 12.82
CA LEU A 24 1.38 15.51 12.90
C LEU A 24 0.11 14.73 13.25
N ASN A 25 0.03 13.48 12.83
CA ASN A 25 -1.11 12.59 13.14
C ASN A 25 -0.89 11.76 14.40
N GLU A 26 0.24 11.94 15.08
CA GLU A 26 0.61 11.20 16.28
C GLU A 26 0.64 9.68 16.07
N TRP A 27 0.98 9.24 14.86
CA TRP A 27 1.17 7.83 14.54
C TRP A 27 2.55 7.36 14.99
N ALA A 28 2.64 6.16 15.51
CA ALA A 28 3.91 5.52 15.80
C ALA A 28 4.65 5.23 14.48
N PHE A 29 5.93 5.54 14.43
CA PHE A 29 6.76 5.26 13.27
C PHE A 29 8.17 4.85 13.68
N GLU A 30 8.83 4.12 12.79
CA GLU A 30 10.23 3.74 12.90
C GLU A 30 10.97 4.15 11.63
N ARG A 31 11.99 5.00 11.81
CA ARG A 31 12.88 5.40 10.72
C ARG A 31 14.04 4.41 10.65
N ALA A 32 14.05 3.53 9.63
CA ALA A 32 15.10 2.51 9.49
C ALA A 32 16.41 3.12 9.00
N ASP A 33 16.31 4.03 8.02
CA ASP A 33 17.43 4.82 7.51
C ASP A 33 16.90 6.10 6.84
N ASP A 34 17.76 6.83 6.11
CA ASP A 34 17.35 8.09 5.46
C ASP A 34 16.24 7.88 4.43
N ASP A 35 16.22 6.72 3.78
CA ASP A 35 15.34 6.42 2.65
C ASP A 35 14.18 5.49 2.99
N GLU A 36 14.00 5.13 4.26
CA GLU A 36 12.98 4.17 4.67
C GLU A 36 12.35 4.52 6.01
N ILE A 37 11.01 4.50 6.05
CA ILE A 37 10.21 4.69 7.25
C ILE A 37 9.03 3.72 7.24
N THR A 38 8.69 3.18 8.40
CA THR A 38 7.49 2.35 8.61
C THR A 38 6.57 3.03 9.61
N ILE A 39 5.31 3.20 9.23
CA ILE A 39 4.27 3.80 10.06
C ILE A 39 3.30 2.72 10.49
N SER A 40 2.92 2.71 11.77
CA SER A 40 1.88 1.83 12.31
C SER A 40 0.57 2.58 12.39
N ILE A 41 -0.45 2.10 11.70
CA ILE A 41 -1.77 2.73 11.67
C ILE A 41 -2.80 1.70 12.10
N THR A 42 -3.64 2.06 13.07
CA THR A 42 -4.76 1.22 13.49
C THR A 42 -5.94 1.45 12.56
N GLY A 43 -6.33 0.41 11.83
CA GLY A 43 -7.52 0.42 11.00
C GLY A 43 -8.75 -0.11 11.75
N ARG A 44 -9.86 -0.18 11.06
CA ARG A 44 -11.13 -0.68 11.62
C ARG A 44 -11.08 -2.18 11.94
N TRP A 45 -10.40 -2.96 11.09
CA TRP A 45 -10.38 -4.41 11.17
C TRP A 45 -9.08 -4.97 11.72
N THR A 46 -7.98 -4.26 11.49
CA THR A 46 -6.64 -4.68 11.90
C THR A 46 -5.71 -3.48 11.94
N GLY A 47 -4.51 -3.67 12.49
CA GLY A 47 -3.41 -2.73 12.37
C GLY A 47 -2.67 -2.93 11.06
N TYR A 48 -2.19 -1.84 10.48
CA TYR A 48 -1.42 -1.85 9.24
C TYR A 48 -0.01 -1.35 9.48
N GLN A 49 0.96 -2.01 8.85
CA GLN A 49 2.34 -1.56 8.76
C GLN A 49 2.55 -0.97 7.36
N VAL A 50 2.76 0.33 7.28
CA VAL A 50 2.94 1.03 6.02
C VAL A 50 4.39 1.46 5.88
N ALA A 51 5.10 0.83 4.95
CA ALA A 51 6.49 1.13 4.66
C ALA A 51 6.61 2.05 3.47
N PHE A 52 7.33 3.16 3.64
CA PHE A 52 7.70 4.06 2.55
C PHE A 52 9.19 3.93 2.29
N THR A 53 9.56 3.80 1.03
CA THR A 53 10.95 3.69 0.60
C THR A 53 11.20 4.68 -0.53
N TRP A 54 12.17 5.56 -0.35
CA TRP A 54 12.65 6.42 -1.43
C TRP A 54 13.63 5.66 -2.31
N MET A 55 13.32 5.59 -3.59
CA MET A 55 14.13 4.92 -4.61
C MET A 55 14.74 5.99 -5.52
N ASP A 56 15.92 6.44 -5.18
CA ASP A 56 16.59 7.56 -5.86
C ASP A 56 16.85 7.29 -7.34
N ASP A 57 17.19 6.05 -7.69
CA ASP A 57 17.48 5.63 -9.07
C ASP A 57 16.33 5.90 -10.04
N ILE A 58 15.11 5.76 -9.57
CA ILE A 58 13.89 5.94 -10.37
C ILE A 58 13.06 7.17 -9.93
N GLU A 59 13.57 7.92 -8.97
CA GLU A 59 12.90 9.09 -8.39
C GLU A 59 11.45 8.78 -7.96
N ALA A 60 11.25 7.68 -7.29
CA ALA A 60 9.94 7.24 -6.83
C ALA A 60 9.90 7.00 -5.32
N LEU A 61 8.86 7.49 -4.67
CA LEU A 61 8.52 7.15 -3.29
C LEU A 61 7.56 5.96 -3.33
N HIS A 62 8.07 4.80 -2.98
CA HIS A 62 7.31 3.56 -2.96
C HIS A 62 6.61 3.37 -1.62
N LEU A 63 5.36 2.91 -1.65
CA LEU A 63 4.58 2.52 -0.49
C LEU A 63 4.24 1.04 -0.57
N ALA A 64 4.42 0.31 0.54
CA ALA A 64 3.93 -1.04 0.72
C ALA A 64 3.16 -1.11 2.04
N CYS A 65 1.90 -1.54 1.98
CA CYS A 65 1.07 -1.74 3.16
C CYS A 65 0.75 -3.23 3.29
N ALA A 66 1.34 -3.88 4.29
CA ALA A 66 1.18 -5.30 4.51
C ALA A 66 0.03 -5.59 5.49
N PHE A 67 -0.72 -6.65 5.21
CA PHE A 67 -1.72 -7.18 6.12
C PHE A 67 -1.06 -8.06 7.20
N ASP A 68 -1.57 -8.00 8.40
CA ASP A 68 -1.30 -8.98 9.45
C ASP A 68 -2.20 -10.22 9.22
N LEU A 69 -1.95 -10.88 8.08
CA LEU A 69 -2.71 -12.04 7.62
C LEU A 69 -1.77 -12.96 6.85
N LYS A 70 -1.46 -14.12 7.43
CA LYS A 70 -0.62 -15.11 6.75
C LYS A 70 -1.47 -16.03 5.89
N VAL A 71 -1.15 -16.09 4.60
CA VAL A 71 -1.82 -16.96 3.62
C VAL A 71 -1.08 -18.30 3.56
N PRO A 72 -1.72 -19.41 3.98
CA PRO A 72 -1.10 -20.71 3.83
C PRO A 72 -1.02 -21.11 2.35
N GLU A 73 -0.03 -21.91 2.00
CA GLU A 73 0.25 -22.29 0.61
C GLU A 73 -0.97 -22.87 -0.12
N ARG A 74 -1.79 -23.68 0.58
CA ARG A 74 -3.02 -24.27 0.01
C ARG A 74 -4.07 -23.24 -0.42
N ARG A 75 -3.96 -21.99 0.07
CA ARG A 75 -4.89 -20.89 -0.26
C ARG A 75 -4.30 -19.86 -1.24
N HIS A 76 -3.04 -20.02 -1.67
CA HIS A 76 -2.39 -19.08 -2.59
C HIS A 76 -3.17 -18.90 -3.88
N ALA A 77 -3.65 -19.98 -4.50
CA ALA A 77 -4.38 -19.91 -5.77
C ALA A 77 -5.68 -19.08 -5.63
N GLU A 78 -6.44 -19.28 -4.56
CA GLU A 78 -7.66 -18.49 -4.31
C GLU A 78 -7.37 -17.05 -3.96
N VAL A 79 -6.32 -16.79 -3.20
CA VAL A 79 -5.90 -15.42 -2.89
C VAL A 79 -5.45 -14.69 -4.16
N LEU A 80 -4.69 -15.34 -5.04
CA LEU A 80 -4.29 -14.75 -6.33
C LEU A 80 -5.49 -14.44 -7.22
N ALA A 81 -6.49 -15.32 -7.23
CA ALA A 81 -7.75 -15.08 -7.95
C ALA A 81 -8.49 -13.87 -7.36
N LEU A 82 -8.55 -13.76 -6.03
CA LEU A 82 -9.15 -12.59 -5.36
C LEU A 82 -8.40 -11.31 -5.71
N ILE A 83 -7.07 -11.33 -5.66
CA ILE A 83 -6.22 -10.18 -6.03
C ILE A 83 -6.52 -9.72 -7.46
N SER A 84 -6.66 -10.66 -8.40
CA SER A 84 -7.01 -10.33 -9.78
C SER A 84 -8.34 -9.57 -9.86
N HIS A 85 -9.36 -10.03 -9.16
CA HIS A 85 -10.67 -9.36 -9.13
C HIS A 85 -10.62 -8.00 -8.44
N VAL A 86 -9.90 -7.89 -7.33
CA VAL A 86 -9.76 -6.64 -6.59
C VAL A 86 -9.03 -5.60 -7.44
N ASN A 87 -7.93 -5.98 -8.07
CA ASN A 87 -7.12 -5.07 -8.89
C ASN A 87 -7.89 -4.50 -10.08
N GLU A 88 -8.86 -5.23 -10.62
CA GLU A 88 -9.76 -4.72 -11.66
C GLU A 88 -10.59 -3.52 -11.19
N GLN A 89 -10.83 -3.39 -9.88
CA GLN A 89 -11.62 -2.32 -9.29
C GLN A 89 -10.77 -1.11 -8.88
N LEU A 90 -9.44 -1.24 -8.85
CA LEU A 90 -8.54 -0.20 -8.37
C LEU A 90 -8.03 0.68 -9.50
N TRP A 91 -8.14 1.99 -9.32
CA TRP A 91 -7.53 2.98 -10.22
C TRP A 91 -6.11 3.34 -9.81
N LEU A 92 -5.78 3.22 -8.52
CA LEU A 92 -4.51 3.61 -7.94
C LEU A 92 -3.94 2.45 -7.13
N GLY A 93 -2.69 2.11 -7.41
CA GLY A 93 -2.03 1.02 -6.71
C GLY A 93 -2.59 -0.36 -7.06
N HIS A 94 -2.09 -1.37 -6.37
CA HIS A 94 -2.50 -2.75 -6.58
C HIS A 94 -2.16 -3.61 -5.38
N PHE A 95 -2.88 -4.72 -5.24
CA PHE A 95 -2.52 -5.77 -4.28
C PHE A 95 -1.59 -6.79 -4.92
N ASP A 96 -0.75 -7.39 -4.08
CA ASP A 96 0.18 -8.44 -4.47
C ASP A 96 0.31 -9.47 -3.35
N LEU A 97 0.72 -10.68 -3.70
CA LEU A 97 1.02 -11.73 -2.74
C LEU A 97 2.52 -12.06 -2.80
N TRP A 98 3.20 -11.84 -1.69
CA TRP A 98 4.56 -12.32 -1.53
C TRP A 98 4.50 -13.79 -1.15
N SER A 99 4.66 -14.64 -2.16
CA SER A 99 4.42 -16.07 -2.03
C SER A 99 5.37 -16.78 -1.07
N GLN A 100 6.59 -16.30 -0.91
CA GLN A 100 7.57 -16.88 0.02
C GLN A 100 7.14 -16.70 1.48
N ASP A 101 6.60 -15.54 1.80
CA ASP A 101 6.20 -15.17 3.16
C ASP A 101 4.69 -15.35 3.41
N GLY A 102 3.92 -15.56 2.35
CA GLY A 102 2.47 -15.66 2.44
C GLY A 102 1.81 -14.36 2.89
N VAL A 103 2.34 -13.21 2.48
CA VAL A 103 1.87 -11.88 2.90
C VAL A 103 1.17 -11.18 1.74
N VAL A 104 -0.06 -10.74 1.98
CA VAL A 104 -0.79 -9.85 1.06
C VAL A 104 -0.38 -8.42 1.37
N MET A 105 -0.05 -7.66 0.34
CA MET A 105 0.28 -6.25 0.48
C MET A 105 -0.35 -5.41 -0.60
N PHE A 106 -0.67 -4.17 -0.25
CA PHE A 106 -1.01 -3.12 -1.19
C PHE A 106 0.26 -2.35 -1.53
N ARG A 107 0.48 -2.12 -2.82
CA ARG A 107 1.66 -1.38 -3.31
C ARG A 107 1.23 -0.21 -4.17
N HIS A 108 1.93 0.89 -4.01
CA HIS A 108 1.72 2.11 -4.80
C HIS A 108 3.00 2.92 -4.82
N ALA A 109 3.09 3.88 -5.73
CA ALA A 109 4.26 4.73 -5.81
C ALA A 109 3.87 6.14 -6.29
N LEU A 110 4.65 7.12 -5.82
CA LEU A 110 4.60 8.50 -6.26
C LEU A 110 5.88 8.79 -7.04
N ILE A 111 5.74 9.07 -8.33
CA ILE A 111 6.87 9.41 -9.20
C ILE A 111 7.15 10.91 -9.08
N LEU A 112 8.38 11.24 -8.70
CA LEU A 112 8.85 12.61 -8.51
C LEU A 112 9.97 12.95 -9.51
N ALA A 113 9.87 12.39 -10.71
CA ALA A 113 10.87 12.58 -11.77
C ALA A 113 11.08 14.06 -12.12
N GLY A 114 12.34 14.43 -12.38
CA GLY A 114 12.72 15.81 -12.70
C GLY A 114 13.04 16.67 -11.47
N GLY A 115 13.39 16.04 -10.32
CA GLY A 115 13.77 16.77 -9.11
C GLY A 115 12.61 17.42 -8.38
N VAL A 116 11.38 17.02 -8.65
CA VAL A 116 10.17 17.58 -8.03
C VAL A 116 10.13 17.23 -6.55
N GLU A 117 9.82 18.20 -5.72
CA GLU A 117 9.63 18.02 -4.27
C GLU A 117 8.26 17.38 -3.99
N ALA A 118 8.22 16.43 -3.04
CA ALA A 118 6.97 15.89 -2.55
C ALA A 118 6.26 16.90 -1.66
N SER A 119 4.98 17.12 -1.88
CA SER A 119 4.17 17.88 -0.95
C SER A 119 3.62 16.99 0.17
N ARG A 120 3.30 17.60 1.31
CA ARG A 120 2.61 16.90 2.40
C ARG A 120 1.31 16.24 1.89
N ARG A 121 0.54 16.98 1.10
CA ARG A 121 -0.75 16.51 0.55
C ARG A 121 -0.57 15.30 -0.38
N GLN A 122 0.50 15.27 -1.17
CA GLN A 122 0.81 14.11 -2.02
C GLN A 122 1.11 12.86 -1.17
N CYS A 123 1.89 13.00 -0.09
CA CYS A 123 2.19 11.90 0.82
C CYS A 123 0.93 11.42 1.57
N GLU A 124 0.09 12.34 2.04
CA GLU A 124 -1.19 12.02 2.66
C GLU A 124 -2.12 11.27 1.68
N ALA A 125 -2.21 11.74 0.45
CA ALA A 125 -3.05 11.11 -0.58
C ALA A 125 -2.58 9.69 -0.92
N LEU A 126 -1.26 9.48 -1.00
CA LEU A 126 -0.68 8.16 -1.22
C LEU A 126 -1.04 7.21 -0.07
N LEU A 127 -0.94 7.68 1.16
CA LEU A 127 -1.28 6.92 2.35
C LEU A 127 -2.78 6.64 2.44
N ASP A 128 -3.62 7.65 2.19
CA ASP A 128 -5.08 7.50 2.18
C ASP A 128 -5.52 6.45 1.16
N ALA A 129 -4.95 6.46 -0.04
CA ALA A 129 -5.26 5.45 -1.07
C ALA A 129 -4.95 4.03 -0.58
N ALA A 130 -3.83 3.85 0.11
CA ALA A 130 -3.43 2.56 0.66
C ALA A 130 -4.40 2.10 1.76
N ILE A 131 -4.70 2.94 2.73
CA ILE A 131 -5.58 2.60 3.85
C ILE A 131 -7.00 2.34 3.36
N ASP A 132 -7.52 3.18 2.46
CA ASP A 132 -8.87 2.99 1.90
C ASP A 132 -8.99 1.65 1.16
N ALA A 133 -8.02 1.30 0.35
CA ALA A 133 -8.01 0.01 -0.36
C ALA A 133 -7.92 -1.17 0.62
N CYS A 134 -7.03 -1.08 1.60
CA CYS A 134 -6.84 -2.13 2.61
C CYS A 134 -8.10 -2.31 3.46
N GLU A 135 -8.70 -1.24 3.94
CA GLU A 135 -9.93 -1.29 4.74
C GLU A 135 -11.10 -1.88 3.95
N ARG A 136 -11.20 -1.54 2.66
CA ARG A 136 -12.28 -2.03 1.80
C ARG A 136 -12.20 -3.53 1.57
N TYR A 137 -11.02 -4.09 1.38
CA TYR A 137 -10.85 -5.47 0.93
C TYR A 137 -10.29 -6.43 1.98
N TYR A 138 -9.87 -5.95 3.15
CA TYR A 138 -9.30 -6.82 4.19
C TYR A 138 -10.19 -8.00 4.54
N GLN A 139 -11.49 -7.77 4.75
CA GLN A 139 -12.44 -8.83 5.10
C GLN A 139 -12.59 -9.86 3.98
N ALA A 140 -12.54 -9.44 2.72
CA ALA A 140 -12.58 -10.37 1.60
C ALA A 140 -11.39 -11.34 1.63
N PHE A 141 -10.19 -10.84 1.89
CA PHE A 141 -9.00 -11.68 2.07
C PHE A 141 -9.13 -12.60 3.28
N GLN A 142 -9.66 -12.09 4.37
CA GLN A 142 -9.89 -12.85 5.59
C GLN A 142 -10.84 -14.03 5.36
N PHE A 143 -11.93 -13.83 4.64
CA PHE A 143 -12.88 -14.87 4.30
C PHE A 143 -12.25 -15.95 3.41
N VAL A 144 -11.47 -15.59 2.43
CA VAL A 144 -10.76 -16.54 1.58
C VAL A 144 -9.74 -17.35 2.38
N VAL A 145 -8.97 -16.70 3.23
CA VAL A 145 -7.89 -17.36 3.98
C VAL A 145 -8.44 -18.22 5.13
N TRP A 146 -9.37 -17.69 5.92
CA TRP A 146 -9.82 -18.34 7.16
C TRP A 146 -11.12 -19.14 7.00
N ALA A 147 -12.08 -18.62 6.23
CA ALA A 147 -13.36 -19.28 6.05
C ALA A 147 -13.40 -20.23 4.84
N GLY A 148 -12.35 -20.26 4.03
CA GLY A 148 -12.32 -21.11 2.84
C GLY A 148 -13.27 -20.68 1.73
N THR A 149 -13.78 -19.45 1.79
CA THR A 149 -14.65 -18.85 0.78
C THR A 149 -13.93 -18.74 -0.56
N SER A 150 -14.67 -18.94 -1.68
CA SER A 150 -14.08 -18.72 -2.99
C SER A 150 -13.78 -17.23 -3.23
N ALA A 151 -12.82 -16.96 -4.12
CA ALA A 151 -12.49 -15.60 -4.52
C ALA A 151 -13.72 -14.85 -5.06
N ARG A 152 -14.54 -15.52 -5.86
CA ARG A 152 -15.75 -14.95 -6.45
C ARG A 152 -16.78 -14.55 -5.40
N GLU A 153 -17.06 -15.41 -4.46
CA GLU A 153 -17.98 -15.11 -3.36
C GLU A 153 -17.48 -13.97 -2.48
N ALA A 154 -16.18 -13.95 -2.18
CA ALA A 154 -15.56 -12.91 -1.37
C ALA A 154 -15.61 -11.53 -2.05
N ILE A 155 -15.31 -11.44 -3.34
CA ILE A 155 -15.35 -10.18 -4.08
C ILE A 155 -16.80 -9.69 -4.25
N ASP A 156 -17.73 -10.56 -4.54
CA ASP A 156 -19.14 -10.21 -4.69
C ASP A 156 -19.70 -9.63 -3.39
N ALA A 157 -19.35 -10.21 -2.24
CA ALA A 157 -19.73 -9.69 -0.92
C ALA A 157 -19.11 -8.30 -0.65
N ALA A 158 -17.84 -8.09 -0.96
CA ALA A 158 -17.15 -6.83 -0.77
C ALA A 158 -17.76 -5.71 -1.65
N LEU A 159 -18.06 -6.01 -2.90
CA LEU A 159 -18.69 -5.06 -3.82
C LEU A 159 -20.12 -4.72 -3.41
N PHE A 160 -20.86 -5.68 -2.88
CA PHE A 160 -22.21 -5.47 -2.37
C PHE A 160 -22.22 -4.53 -1.16
N GLU A 161 -21.33 -4.73 -0.20
CA GLU A 161 -21.19 -3.85 0.98
C GLU A 161 -20.83 -2.43 0.56
N THR A 162 -19.94 -2.26 -0.40
CA THR A 162 -19.57 -0.93 -0.93
C THR A 162 -20.75 -0.22 -1.58
N SER A 163 -21.62 -0.94 -2.29
CA SER A 163 -22.84 -0.36 -2.90
C SER A 163 -23.86 0.07 -1.87
N GLY A 164 -23.92 -0.61 -0.71
CA GLY A 164 -24.85 -0.33 0.37
C GLY A 164 -24.48 0.90 1.21
N GLU A 165 -23.26 1.41 1.08
CA GLU A 165 -22.76 2.58 1.81
C GLU A 165 -22.90 3.91 1.02
N ALA A 166 -23.48 3.86 -0.13
CA ALA A 166 -23.68 5.04 -0.97
C ALA A 166 -24.78 5.99 -0.43
#